data_35fe51d53ba00f9e367efbc0f703d391
#
_entry.id   35fe51d53ba00f9e367efbc0f703d391
#
_cell.length_a   1.000
_cell.length_b   1.000
_cell.length_c   1.000
_cell.angle_alpha   90.00
_cell.angle_beta   90.00
_cell.angle_gamma   90.00
#
_symmetry.space_group_name_H-M   'P 1'
#
loop_
_entity.id
_entity.type
_entity.pdbx_description
1 polymer ?
#
loop_
_entity_poly.entity_id
_entity_poly.type
_entity_poly.pdbx_seq_one_letter_code
_entity_poly.pdbx_strand_id
1 'polypeptide(L)'
;LTFSDTGSVTVRSGQAGDSTYAPANPVNRTFLVKRPLKLVFDAIGDMGMGQSFTVKAVVLDGITNKPVPVNPTYSVVSGTATISGSQITCGSSTGSVTVRAVATGAQYFTSSADTTFNITNKQGQTIFFKQGEKGGLRDLPLSRKPTPLGRMATATSNLAVTYTLTANPNNVMQLVGNGARARLVLSKTCSGFGGADELTVSIRATQAGNGSYNAAAAVTREIKVK
;
A
#
# COMPACT_ATOMS: atom_id res chain seq x y z
N LEU A 1 -3.33 13.92 -32.60
CA LEU A 1 -3.27 12.46 -32.49
C LEU A 1 -3.56 12.06 -31.05
N THR A 2 -4.61 11.28 -30.81
CA THR A 2 -5.01 10.77 -29.49
C THR A 2 -4.79 9.25 -29.45
N PHE A 3 -4.32 8.73 -28.33
CA PHE A 3 -4.09 7.30 -28.15
C PHE A 3 -4.99 6.76 -27.04
N SER A 4 -5.72 5.70 -27.33
CA SER A 4 -6.62 5.03 -26.39
C SER A 4 -5.96 3.86 -25.67
N ASP A 5 -4.84 3.33 -26.23
CA ASP A 5 -4.14 2.16 -25.70
C ASP A 5 -2.62 2.26 -25.88
N THR A 6 -1.89 1.33 -25.25
CA THR A 6 -0.43 1.19 -25.39
C THR A 6 -0.08 0.37 -26.61
N GLY A 7 1.09 0.61 -27.18
CA GLY A 7 1.59 -0.19 -28.31
C GLY A 7 2.46 0.60 -29.26
N SER A 8 2.89 -0.06 -30.32
CA SER A 8 3.68 0.55 -31.38
C SER A 8 2.77 1.26 -32.39
N VAL A 9 3.06 2.53 -32.65
CA VAL A 9 2.32 3.35 -33.63
C VAL A 9 3.30 3.80 -34.70
N THR A 10 2.94 3.57 -35.97
CA THR A 10 3.70 4.08 -37.10
C THR A 10 2.91 5.18 -37.81
N VAL A 11 3.49 6.35 -37.85
CA VAL A 11 2.96 7.48 -38.61
C VAL A 11 3.67 7.52 -39.95
N ARG A 12 2.89 7.56 -41.01
CA ARG A 12 3.38 7.69 -42.38
C ARG A 12 3.05 9.09 -42.89
N SER A 13 4.06 9.79 -43.41
CA SER A 13 3.92 11.03 -44.11
C SER A 13 4.11 10.77 -45.64
N GLY A 14 3.26 11.31 -46.43
CA GLY A 14 3.37 11.20 -47.88
C GLY A 14 2.87 12.49 -48.58
N GLN A 15 3.42 12.79 -49.74
CA GLN A 15 3.01 13.89 -50.59
C GLN A 15 2.75 13.29 -51.97
N ALA A 16 1.55 13.49 -52.49
CA ALA A 16 1.06 12.82 -53.70
C ALA A 16 1.63 13.40 -55.02
N GLY A 17 2.32 14.52 -54.95
CA GLY A 17 2.71 15.27 -56.13
C GLY A 17 1.55 16.03 -56.74
N ASP A 18 1.82 16.70 -57.86
CA ASP A 18 0.86 17.41 -58.70
C ASP A 18 1.27 17.32 -60.17
N SER A 19 0.71 18.16 -61.03
CA SER A 19 1.05 18.17 -62.46
C SER A 19 2.49 18.62 -62.77
N THR A 20 3.21 19.19 -61.78
CA THR A 20 4.57 19.71 -61.91
C THR A 20 5.59 18.87 -61.20
N TYR A 21 5.20 18.28 -60.04
CA TYR A 21 6.10 17.54 -59.16
C TYR A 21 5.67 16.09 -58.97
N ALA A 22 6.60 15.17 -59.08
CA ALA A 22 6.38 13.76 -58.79
C ALA A 22 6.08 13.53 -57.29
N PRO A 23 5.36 12.45 -56.95
CA PRO A 23 5.14 12.07 -55.55
C PRO A 23 6.45 11.91 -54.78
N ALA A 24 6.51 12.42 -53.57
CA ALA A 24 7.66 12.22 -52.70
C ALA A 24 7.67 10.80 -52.09
N ASN A 25 8.85 10.26 -51.87
CA ASN A 25 8.96 8.99 -51.13
C ASN A 25 8.36 9.16 -49.71
N PRO A 26 7.45 8.26 -49.28
CA PRO A 26 6.83 8.36 -47.97
C PRO A 26 7.85 8.10 -46.88
N VAL A 27 7.71 8.84 -45.79
CA VAL A 27 8.55 8.65 -44.57
C VAL A 27 7.68 8.06 -43.48
N ASN A 28 8.17 6.96 -42.92
CA ASN A 28 7.56 6.29 -41.77
C ASN A 28 8.34 6.61 -40.47
N ARG A 29 7.60 6.91 -39.41
CA ARG A 29 8.17 7.06 -38.06
C ARG A 29 7.37 6.21 -37.10
N THR A 30 8.06 5.31 -36.40
CA THR A 30 7.46 4.43 -35.38
C THR A 30 7.85 4.90 -34.00
N PHE A 31 6.89 4.94 -33.10
CA PHE A 31 7.10 5.24 -31.69
C PHE A 31 6.22 4.33 -30.83
N LEU A 32 6.63 4.18 -29.56
CA LEU A 32 5.94 3.35 -28.60
C LEU A 32 5.08 4.23 -27.69
N VAL A 33 3.79 3.94 -27.64
CA VAL A 33 2.84 4.53 -26.68
C VAL A 33 2.91 3.75 -25.39
N LYS A 34 3.20 4.40 -24.29
CA LYS A 34 3.32 3.82 -22.94
C LYS A 34 2.44 4.55 -21.95
N ARG A 35 2.07 3.85 -20.86
CA ARG A 35 1.36 4.42 -19.72
C ARG A 35 2.32 4.75 -18.56
N PRO A 36 2.01 5.75 -17.73
CA PRO A 36 2.76 6.01 -16.51
C PRO A 36 2.51 4.90 -15.48
N LEU A 37 3.49 4.64 -14.62
CA LEU A 37 3.35 3.84 -13.41
C LEU A 37 3.30 4.75 -12.20
N LYS A 38 2.61 4.29 -11.15
CA LYS A 38 2.60 4.88 -9.81
C LYS A 38 3.02 3.80 -8.81
N LEU A 39 4.00 4.11 -7.98
CA LEU A 39 4.46 3.24 -6.91
C LEU A 39 3.97 3.78 -5.56
N VAL A 40 3.46 2.89 -4.72
CA VAL A 40 2.97 3.21 -3.38
C VAL A 40 3.62 2.23 -2.41
N PHE A 41 4.45 2.73 -1.50
CA PHE A 41 5.06 1.94 -0.45
C PHE A 41 4.04 1.59 0.64
N ASP A 42 4.17 0.39 1.18
CA ASP A 42 3.58 0.09 2.49
C ASP A 42 4.25 0.96 3.55
N ALA A 43 3.50 1.30 4.61
CA ALA A 43 4.02 2.13 5.68
C ALA A 43 5.20 1.43 6.38
N ILE A 44 6.32 2.16 6.55
CA ILE A 44 7.49 1.71 7.29
C ILE A 44 7.56 2.53 8.58
N GLY A 45 7.59 1.84 9.74
CA GLY A 45 7.84 2.47 11.04
C GLY A 45 9.34 2.64 11.29
N ASP A 46 9.69 3.37 12.37
CA ASP A 46 11.07 3.47 12.83
C ASP A 46 11.60 2.09 13.23
N MET A 47 12.87 1.82 12.89
CA MET A 47 13.52 0.54 13.08
C MET A 47 14.66 0.65 14.11
N GLY A 48 14.97 -0.45 14.79
CA GLY A 48 16.14 -0.54 15.65
C GLY A 48 17.42 -0.81 14.85
N MET A 49 18.58 -0.43 15.41
CA MET A 49 19.88 -0.79 14.85
C MET A 49 19.99 -2.32 14.68
N GLY A 50 20.56 -2.76 13.53
CA GLY A 50 20.78 -4.16 13.19
C GLY A 50 19.52 -4.97 12.86
N GLN A 51 18.34 -4.37 12.88
CA GLN A 51 17.10 -5.06 12.52
C GLN A 51 16.94 -5.21 11.01
N SER A 52 16.26 -6.30 10.60
CA SER A 52 15.93 -6.55 9.21
C SER A 52 14.42 -6.62 9.01
N PHE A 53 13.95 -6.14 7.85
CA PHE A 53 12.55 -6.21 7.46
C PHE A 53 12.42 -6.27 5.93
N THR A 54 11.25 -6.68 5.46
CA THR A 54 10.95 -6.71 4.02
C THR A 54 10.22 -5.44 3.61
N VAL A 55 10.80 -4.68 2.67
CA VAL A 55 10.15 -3.53 2.05
C VAL A 55 9.21 -4.00 0.95
N LYS A 56 8.07 -3.33 0.83
CA LYS A 56 7.08 -3.61 -0.20
C LYS A 56 6.52 -2.32 -0.77
N ALA A 57 6.38 -2.29 -2.09
CA ALA A 57 5.65 -1.25 -2.80
C ALA A 57 4.69 -1.90 -3.80
N VAL A 58 3.48 -1.36 -3.88
CA VAL A 58 2.50 -1.74 -4.90
C VAL A 58 2.72 -0.88 -6.13
N VAL A 59 2.75 -1.53 -7.29
CA VAL A 59 2.85 -0.84 -8.58
C VAL A 59 1.46 -0.75 -9.20
N LEU A 60 1.04 0.45 -9.50
CA LEU A 60 -0.26 0.77 -10.06
C LEU A 60 -0.09 1.37 -11.47
N ASP A 61 -1.07 1.15 -12.33
CA ASP A 61 -1.26 1.95 -13.53
C ASP A 61 -1.57 3.40 -13.11
N GLY A 62 -0.76 4.36 -13.57
CA GLY A 62 -0.85 5.75 -13.13
C GLY A 62 -2.12 6.49 -13.60
N ILE A 63 -2.90 5.90 -14.52
CA ILE A 63 -4.16 6.45 -15.01
C ILE A 63 -5.35 5.83 -14.25
N THR A 64 -5.40 4.49 -14.20
CA THR A 64 -6.53 3.75 -13.64
C THR A 64 -6.43 3.49 -12.13
N ASN A 65 -5.24 3.68 -11.55
CA ASN A 65 -4.88 3.31 -10.16
C ASN A 65 -5.13 1.83 -9.83
N LYS A 66 -5.20 0.95 -10.84
CA LYS A 66 -5.32 -0.49 -10.63
C LYS A 66 -3.93 -1.13 -10.52
N PRO A 67 -3.77 -2.17 -9.67
CA PRO A 67 -2.53 -2.93 -9.59
C PRO A 67 -2.14 -3.52 -10.95
N VAL A 68 -0.84 -3.49 -11.25
CA VAL A 68 -0.26 -4.11 -12.45
C VAL A 68 0.79 -5.15 -12.07
N PRO A 69 0.99 -6.22 -12.87
CA PRO A 69 1.93 -7.30 -12.58
C PRO A 69 3.37 -6.88 -12.92
N VAL A 70 3.82 -5.77 -12.36
CA VAL A 70 5.20 -5.27 -12.48
C VAL A 70 5.84 -5.31 -11.09
N ASN A 71 6.95 -6.05 -10.97
CA ASN A 71 7.68 -6.13 -9.71
C ASN A 71 8.69 -4.99 -9.63
N PRO A 72 8.68 -4.18 -8.55
CA PRO A 72 9.67 -3.15 -8.35
C PRO A 72 11.01 -3.74 -7.90
N THR A 73 12.10 -3.07 -8.24
CA THR A 73 13.42 -3.26 -7.64
C THR A 73 13.66 -2.18 -6.60
N TYR A 74 14.47 -2.50 -5.59
CA TYR A 74 14.70 -1.59 -4.47
C TYR A 74 16.18 -1.28 -4.30
N SER A 75 16.48 -0.06 -3.87
CA SER A 75 17.82 0.39 -3.52
C SER A 75 17.80 1.34 -2.33
N VAL A 76 18.87 1.34 -1.54
CA VAL A 76 19.09 2.36 -0.50
C VAL A 76 19.72 3.57 -1.17
N VAL A 77 19.06 4.72 -1.07
CA VAL A 77 19.54 6.00 -1.63
C VAL A 77 20.45 6.72 -0.65
N SER A 78 20.09 6.65 0.65
CA SER A 78 20.87 7.29 1.71
C SER A 78 20.65 6.59 3.05
N GLY A 79 21.58 6.80 3.99
CA GLY A 79 21.52 6.24 5.35
C GLY A 79 22.34 4.97 5.50
N THR A 80 22.39 4.46 6.75
CA THR A 80 23.21 3.31 7.14
C THR A 80 22.42 2.00 7.10
N ALA A 81 21.89 1.64 5.95
CA ALA A 81 21.20 0.36 5.74
C ALA A 81 21.73 -0.34 4.49
N THR A 82 21.59 -1.64 4.43
CA THR A 82 21.89 -2.47 3.26
C THR A 82 20.60 -3.11 2.75
N ILE A 83 20.55 -3.46 1.47
CA ILE A 83 19.41 -4.11 0.86
C ILE A 83 19.84 -5.30 0.00
N SER A 84 19.10 -6.39 0.08
CA SER A 84 19.24 -7.57 -0.77
C SER A 84 17.86 -7.98 -1.25
N GLY A 85 17.60 -7.82 -2.56
CA GLY A 85 16.25 -7.96 -3.10
C GLY A 85 15.28 -6.97 -2.45
N SER A 86 14.33 -7.47 -1.66
CA SER A 86 13.39 -6.66 -0.88
C SER A 86 13.69 -6.64 0.62
N GLN A 87 14.75 -7.32 1.08
CA GLN A 87 15.12 -7.35 2.48
C GLN A 87 16.11 -6.23 2.81
N ILE A 88 15.72 -5.33 3.72
CA ILE A 88 16.55 -4.26 4.26
C ILE A 88 17.11 -4.70 5.59
N THR A 89 18.41 -4.44 5.82
CA THR A 89 19.07 -4.61 7.12
C THR A 89 19.60 -3.26 7.57
N CYS A 90 19.10 -2.80 8.71
CA CYS A 90 19.52 -1.54 9.34
C CYS A 90 20.96 -1.63 9.85
N GLY A 91 21.72 -0.56 9.66
CA GLY A 91 23.09 -0.47 10.17
C GLY A 91 23.17 -0.27 11.69
N SER A 92 24.39 -0.06 12.17
CA SER A 92 24.71 0.11 13.61
C SER A 92 24.67 1.58 14.08
N SER A 93 24.26 2.51 13.22
CA SER A 93 24.16 3.93 13.55
C SER A 93 22.72 4.42 13.40
N THR A 94 22.30 5.31 14.30
CA THR A 94 21.02 6.00 14.21
C THR A 94 21.01 7.01 13.08
N GLY A 95 19.85 7.27 12.49
CA GLY A 95 19.68 8.27 11.44
C GLY A 95 18.57 7.92 10.47
N SER A 96 18.35 8.78 9.50
CA SER A 96 17.35 8.61 8.46
C SER A 96 17.89 7.74 7.32
N VAL A 97 17.04 6.85 6.82
CA VAL A 97 17.32 5.99 5.66
C VAL A 97 16.28 6.26 4.60
N THR A 98 16.71 6.51 3.37
CA THR A 98 15.83 6.65 2.20
C THR A 98 15.97 5.44 1.31
N VAL A 99 14.86 4.82 0.97
CA VAL A 99 14.77 3.67 0.07
C VAL A 99 13.99 4.07 -1.17
N ARG A 100 14.53 3.72 -2.33
CA ARG A 100 13.90 3.90 -3.64
C ARG A 100 13.39 2.59 -4.19
N ALA A 101 12.16 2.62 -4.69
CA ALA A 101 11.61 1.58 -5.55
C ALA A 101 11.60 2.08 -6.99
N VAL A 102 11.99 1.22 -7.92
CA VAL A 102 11.94 1.48 -9.37
C VAL A 102 11.15 0.38 -10.04
N ALA A 103 10.18 0.73 -10.86
CA ALA A 103 9.39 -0.18 -11.66
C ALA A 103 9.53 0.13 -13.15
N THR A 104 9.74 -0.90 -13.96
CA THR A 104 9.84 -0.81 -15.43
C THR A 104 9.02 -1.93 -16.05
N GLY A 105 8.22 -1.61 -17.05
CA GLY A 105 7.45 -2.58 -17.82
C GLY A 105 7.46 -2.25 -19.31
N ALA A 106 7.27 -3.26 -20.18
CA ALA A 106 7.33 -3.06 -21.63
C ALA A 106 6.32 -2.02 -22.12
N GLN A 107 5.12 -2.01 -21.52
CA GLN A 107 4.03 -1.10 -21.87
C GLN A 107 3.96 0.15 -20.98
N TYR A 108 4.94 0.34 -20.10
CA TYR A 108 4.96 1.40 -19.10
C TYR A 108 6.24 2.21 -19.16
N PHE A 109 6.16 3.48 -18.81
CA PHE A 109 7.35 4.28 -18.53
C PHE A 109 7.98 3.80 -17.22
N THR A 110 9.32 3.82 -17.17
CA THR A 110 10.02 3.62 -15.90
C THR A 110 9.59 4.68 -14.89
N SER A 111 9.22 4.25 -13.71
CA SER A 111 8.78 5.13 -12.62
C SER A 111 9.49 4.75 -11.33
N SER A 112 9.70 5.72 -10.45
CA SER A 112 10.30 5.51 -9.14
C SER A 112 9.53 6.26 -8.06
N ALA A 113 9.63 5.75 -6.84
CA ALA A 113 9.16 6.42 -5.63
C ALA A 113 10.16 6.20 -4.50
N ASP A 114 10.25 7.15 -3.59
CA ASP A 114 11.09 7.09 -2.41
C ASP A 114 10.23 7.01 -1.15
N THR A 115 10.74 6.32 -0.13
CA THR A 115 10.21 6.33 1.23
C THR A 115 11.33 6.46 2.23
N THR A 116 11.04 7.03 3.39
CA THR A 116 12.02 7.31 4.43
C THR A 116 11.56 6.74 5.76
N PHE A 117 12.49 6.18 6.54
CA PHE A 117 12.29 5.75 7.91
C PHE A 117 13.54 6.08 8.75
N ASN A 118 13.46 6.00 10.09
CA ASN A 118 14.58 6.27 10.95
C ASN A 118 15.12 4.98 11.59
N ILE A 119 16.44 4.88 11.69
CA ILE A 119 17.12 3.92 12.56
C ILE A 119 17.31 4.59 13.93
N THR A 120 16.87 3.95 15.00
CA THR A 120 16.93 4.46 16.36
C THR A 120 17.64 3.46 17.27
N ASN A 121 18.01 3.89 18.47
CA ASN A 121 18.56 3.02 19.51
C ASN A 121 17.50 2.19 20.26
N LYS A 122 16.21 2.40 19.94
CA LYS A 122 15.10 1.62 20.51
C LYS A 122 14.91 0.32 19.73
N GLN A 123 14.33 -0.67 20.39
CA GLN A 123 13.94 -1.91 19.73
C GLN A 123 12.79 -1.67 18.76
N GLY A 124 12.86 -2.27 17.60
CA GLY A 124 11.74 -2.29 16.66
C GLY A 124 10.64 -3.23 17.13
N GLN A 125 9.44 -2.98 16.66
CA GLN A 125 8.29 -3.84 16.90
C GLN A 125 7.38 -3.88 15.69
N THR A 126 6.61 -4.94 15.58
CA THR A 126 5.62 -5.14 14.52
C THR A 126 4.26 -5.42 15.13
N ILE A 127 3.20 -5.04 14.41
CA ILE A 127 1.82 -5.38 14.75
C ILE A 127 1.38 -6.47 13.79
N PHE A 128 0.69 -7.48 14.31
CA PHE A 128 0.03 -8.49 13.50
C PHE A 128 -1.36 -8.79 14.03
N PHE A 129 -2.31 -8.95 13.12
CA PHE A 129 -3.63 -9.46 13.43
C PHE A 129 -3.58 -10.98 13.55
N LYS A 130 -4.15 -11.54 14.60
CA LYS A 130 -4.29 -12.98 14.75
C LYS A 130 -5.24 -13.51 13.67
N GLN A 131 -4.79 -14.50 12.91
CA GLN A 131 -5.61 -15.17 11.91
C GLN A 131 -6.25 -16.41 12.51
N GLY A 132 -7.57 -16.55 12.30
CA GLY A 132 -8.23 -17.87 12.28
C GLY A 132 -8.54 -18.57 13.59
N GLU A 133 -8.01 -18.16 14.74
CA GLU A 133 -8.41 -18.73 16.04
C GLU A 133 -9.70 -18.07 16.57
N LYS A 134 -10.38 -18.74 17.53
CA LYS A 134 -11.52 -18.15 18.23
C LYS A 134 -11.15 -16.76 18.79
N GLY A 135 -11.49 -15.70 18.05
CA GLY A 135 -11.15 -14.30 18.36
C GLY A 135 -10.37 -13.53 17.29
N GLY A 136 -10.02 -14.15 16.14
CA GLY A 136 -9.49 -13.44 14.97
C GLY A 136 -10.61 -12.66 14.25
N LEU A 137 -10.21 -11.61 13.51
CA LEU A 137 -11.13 -10.87 12.63
C LEU A 137 -11.60 -11.81 11.51
N ARG A 138 -12.82 -12.31 11.65
CA ARG A 138 -13.61 -12.95 10.61
C ARG A 138 -14.68 -11.99 10.14
N ASP A 139 -15.37 -12.35 9.08
CA ASP A 139 -16.64 -11.72 8.73
C ASP A 139 -17.51 -11.59 9.99
N LEU A 140 -17.95 -10.38 10.26
CA LEU A 140 -18.79 -10.12 11.43
C LEU A 140 -20.24 -10.25 11.02
N PRO A 141 -21.03 -11.09 11.72
CA PRO A 141 -22.48 -11.07 11.53
C PRO A 141 -23.02 -9.71 12.00
N LEU A 142 -24.06 -9.22 11.34
CA LEU A 142 -24.83 -8.07 11.77
C LEU A 142 -25.47 -8.33 13.15
N SER A 143 -24.65 -8.37 14.18
CA SER A 143 -25.05 -8.61 15.55
C SER A 143 -24.88 -7.35 16.38
N ARG A 144 -25.88 -7.01 17.19
CA ARG A 144 -25.79 -5.92 18.18
C ARG A 144 -24.80 -6.21 19.31
N LYS A 145 -24.25 -7.42 19.38
CA LYS A 145 -23.29 -7.80 20.44
C LYS A 145 -21.93 -7.16 20.12
N PRO A 146 -21.34 -6.38 21.04
CA PRO A 146 -20.04 -5.78 20.86
C PRO A 146 -18.94 -6.81 20.57
N THR A 147 -18.16 -6.61 19.52
CA THR A 147 -17.02 -7.46 19.20
C THR A 147 -15.75 -6.88 19.81
N PRO A 148 -15.09 -7.57 20.76
CA PRO A 148 -13.89 -7.08 21.40
C PRO A 148 -12.70 -7.07 20.42
N LEU A 149 -12.00 -5.94 20.30
CA LEU A 149 -10.82 -5.79 19.43
C LEU A 149 -9.49 -5.99 20.20
N GLY A 150 -9.50 -5.85 21.52
CA GLY A 150 -8.28 -5.76 22.33
C GLY A 150 -7.34 -6.97 22.29
N ARG A 151 -7.78 -8.10 21.69
CA ARG A 151 -6.94 -9.29 21.46
C ARG A 151 -6.78 -9.64 19.99
N MET A 152 -7.33 -8.84 19.09
CA MET A 152 -7.32 -9.14 17.66
C MET A 152 -6.01 -8.76 16.98
N ALA A 153 -5.34 -7.72 17.44
CA ALA A 153 -3.98 -7.43 17.03
C ALA A 153 -3.06 -7.37 18.26
N THR A 154 -1.83 -7.83 18.09
CA THR A 154 -0.78 -7.78 19.10
C THR A 154 0.48 -7.16 18.51
N ALA A 155 1.21 -6.41 19.34
CA ALA A 155 2.55 -5.96 19.01
C ALA A 155 3.58 -6.96 19.57
N THR A 156 4.69 -7.15 18.89
CA THR A 156 5.80 -8.01 19.35
C THR A 156 6.37 -7.55 20.70
N SER A 157 6.22 -6.27 21.02
CA SER A 157 6.59 -5.67 22.32
C SER A 157 5.61 -5.96 23.45
N ASN A 158 4.48 -6.60 23.19
CA ASN A 158 3.33 -6.73 24.09
C ASN A 158 2.70 -5.41 24.55
N LEU A 159 3.08 -4.27 23.95
CA LEU A 159 2.45 -2.98 24.23
C LEU A 159 1.03 -2.93 23.64
N ALA A 160 0.18 -2.15 24.28
CA ALA A 160 -1.22 -2.03 23.86
C ALA A 160 -1.35 -1.44 22.46
N VAL A 161 -2.14 -2.10 21.62
CA VAL A 161 -2.44 -1.66 20.25
C VAL A 161 -3.67 -0.77 20.28
N THR A 162 -3.64 0.34 19.54
CA THR A 162 -4.75 1.28 19.36
C THR A 162 -5.41 1.02 18.01
N TYR A 163 -6.74 1.16 17.93
CA TYR A 163 -7.51 0.91 16.72
C TYR A 163 -8.21 2.17 16.23
N THR A 164 -8.34 2.31 14.92
CA THR A 164 -9.15 3.34 14.26
C THR A 164 -9.90 2.72 13.08
N LEU A 165 -11.11 3.21 12.80
CA LEU A 165 -11.84 2.90 11.57
C LEU A 165 -11.35 3.83 10.47
N THR A 166 -10.80 3.27 9.38
CA THR A 166 -10.31 4.03 8.23
C THR A 166 -11.25 4.01 7.03
N ALA A 167 -12.08 2.96 6.92
CA ALA A 167 -13.22 2.91 6.02
C ALA A 167 -14.41 2.35 6.80
N ASN A 168 -15.53 3.05 6.75
CA ASN A 168 -16.76 2.69 7.45
C ASN A 168 -17.97 3.20 6.63
N PRO A 169 -18.26 2.55 5.49
CA PRO A 169 -19.38 2.93 4.63
C PRO A 169 -20.68 3.01 5.42
N ASN A 170 -21.48 4.04 5.16
CA ASN A 170 -22.75 4.27 5.82
C ASN A 170 -22.70 4.34 7.37
N ASN A 171 -21.50 4.56 7.94
CA ASN A 171 -21.26 4.55 9.39
C ASN A 171 -21.84 3.29 10.08
N VAL A 172 -21.74 2.15 9.42
CA VAL A 172 -22.32 0.88 9.86
C VAL A 172 -21.75 0.38 11.20
N MET A 173 -20.50 0.71 11.48
CA MET A 173 -19.81 0.30 12.69
C MET A 173 -19.34 1.50 13.51
N GLN A 174 -19.26 1.34 14.81
CA GLN A 174 -18.69 2.30 15.74
C GLN A 174 -17.58 1.64 16.57
N LEU A 175 -16.45 2.32 16.70
CA LEU A 175 -15.38 1.93 17.60
C LEU A 175 -15.62 2.55 18.98
N VAL A 176 -15.71 1.71 20.02
CA VAL A 176 -15.94 2.13 21.40
C VAL A 176 -14.77 1.67 22.26
N GLY A 177 -14.16 2.59 23.01
CA GLY A 177 -12.99 2.33 23.86
C GLY A 177 -11.68 2.25 23.08
N ASN A 178 -10.58 2.10 23.78
CA ASN A 178 -9.22 2.07 23.24
C ASN A 178 -8.41 0.87 23.77
N GLY A 179 -7.32 0.53 23.07
CA GLY A 179 -6.38 -0.51 23.46
C GLY A 179 -7.06 -1.86 23.75
N ALA A 180 -6.76 -2.47 24.89
CA ALA A 180 -7.31 -3.77 25.28
C ALA A 180 -8.84 -3.76 25.50
N ARG A 181 -9.45 -2.59 25.68
CA ARG A 181 -10.89 -2.42 25.87
C ARG A 181 -11.62 -2.01 24.61
N ALA A 182 -10.93 -1.83 23.48
CA ALA A 182 -11.52 -1.48 22.21
C ALA A 182 -12.56 -2.53 21.76
N ARG A 183 -13.72 -2.06 21.32
CA ARG A 183 -14.82 -2.90 20.82
C ARG A 183 -15.41 -2.30 19.56
N LEU A 184 -15.76 -3.16 18.63
CA LEU A 184 -16.53 -2.80 17.44
C LEU A 184 -18.00 -3.06 17.72
N VAL A 185 -18.84 -2.05 17.51
CA VAL A 185 -20.27 -2.10 17.78
C VAL A 185 -21.02 -1.69 16.52
N LEU A 186 -22.11 -2.38 16.22
CA LEU A 186 -23.02 -1.99 15.14
C LEU A 186 -23.67 -0.64 15.50
N SER A 187 -23.62 0.33 14.59
CA SER A 187 -24.26 1.63 14.77
C SER A 187 -25.79 1.49 14.77
N LYS A 188 -26.47 2.27 15.61
CA LYS A 188 -27.95 2.28 15.68
C LYS A 188 -28.64 2.76 14.40
N THR A 189 -27.90 3.41 13.50
CA THR A 189 -28.43 3.99 12.25
C THR A 189 -28.54 2.98 11.09
N CYS A 190 -28.20 1.72 11.30
CA CYS A 190 -28.32 0.69 10.26
C CYS A 190 -29.76 0.12 10.20
N SER A 191 -30.78 0.97 10.07
CA SER A 191 -32.11 0.57 9.67
C SER A 191 -32.19 0.61 8.14
N GLY A 192 -32.09 -0.55 7.47
CA GLY A 192 -32.24 -0.61 6.02
C GLY A 192 -31.37 -1.61 5.27
N PHE A 193 -30.60 -2.45 5.96
CA PHE A 193 -29.98 -3.59 5.31
C PHE A 193 -31.03 -4.68 5.03
N GLY A 194 -31.67 -4.56 3.90
CA GLY A 194 -32.47 -5.62 3.30
C GLY A 194 -31.59 -6.43 2.37
N GLY A 195 -31.22 -7.63 2.80
CA GLY A 195 -30.74 -8.73 1.95
C GLY A 195 -29.43 -8.48 1.17
N ALA A 196 -28.51 -9.38 1.29
CA ALA A 196 -27.37 -9.66 0.39
C ALA A 196 -26.25 -8.64 0.23
N ASP A 197 -26.28 -7.45 0.79
CA ASP A 197 -25.17 -6.48 0.63
C ASP A 197 -24.09 -6.69 1.69
N GLU A 198 -22.93 -7.20 1.24
CA GLU A 198 -21.73 -7.34 2.03
C GLU A 198 -21.00 -5.98 2.10
N LEU A 199 -20.85 -5.42 3.30
CA LEU A 199 -20.09 -4.19 3.49
C LEU A 199 -18.67 -4.49 4.00
N THR A 200 -17.69 -3.77 3.46
CA THR A 200 -16.31 -3.85 3.92
C THR A 200 -15.99 -2.67 4.82
N VAL A 201 -15.55 -2.97 6.03
CA VAL A 201 -15.07 -2.01 7.03
C VAL A 201 -13.57 -2.21 7.21
N SER A 202 -12.80 -1.12 7.20
CA SER A 202 -11.35 -1.18 7.40
C SER A 202 -10.97 -0.71 8.80
N ILE A 203 -10.22 -1.54 9.53
CA ILE A 203 -9.67 -1.24 10.85
C ILE A 203 -8.16 -1.09 10.73
N ARG A 204 -7.65 0.04 11.17
CA ARG A 204 -6.23 0.31 11.28
C ARG A 204 -5.79 0.12 12.73
N ALA A 205 -4.75 -0.71 12.92
CA ALA A 205 -4.08 -0.93 14.20
C ALA A 205 -2.77 -0.14 14.23
N THR A 206 -2.51 0.57 15.32
CA THR A 206 -1.31 1.38 15.55
C THR A 206 -0.74 1.11 16.93
N GLN A 207 0.57 1.30 17.09
CA GLN A 207 1.26 1.24 18.38
C GLN A 207 2.40 2.28 18.39
N ALA A 208 2.32 3.23 19.31
CA ALA A 208 3.19 4.41 19.31
C ALA A 208 4.60 4.19 19.86
N GLY A 209 4.90 2.99 20.38
CA GLY A 209 6.17 2.73 21.08
C GLY A 209 6.18 3.27 22.50
N ASN A 210 7.34 3.23 23.11
CA ASN A 210 7.64 3.78 24.43
C ASN A 210 9.14 4.09 24.56
N GLY A 211 9.67 4.19 25.78
CA GLY A 211 11.11 4.42 26.01
C GLY A 211 12.04 3.36 25.43
N SER A 212 11.56 2.09 25.33
CA SER A 212 12.35 0.93 24.90
C SER A 212 12.04 0.46 23.49
N TYR A 213 10.90 0.81 22.93
CA TYR A 213 10.43 0.36 21.61
C TYR A 213 10.07 1.54 20.72
N ASN A 214 10.42 1.44 19.44
CA ASN A 214 9.96 2.36 18.40
C ASN A 214 8.45 2.22 18.17
N ALA A 215 7.83 3.21 17.55
CA ALA A 215 6.49 3.07 17.00
C ALA A 215 6.48 1.93 15.96
N ALA A 216 5.42 1.12 15.97
CA ALA A 216 5.23 0.10 14.95
C ALA A 216 4.63 0.70 13.68
N ALA A 217 4.97 0.13 12.52
CA ALA A 217 4.24 0.40 11.30
C ALA A 217 2.75 0.04 11.51
N ALA A 218 1.87 0.92 11.05
CA ALA A 218 0.44 0.70 11.14
C ALA A 218 0.01 -0.44 10.21
N VAL A 219 -0.89 -1.28 10.69
CA VAL A 219 -1.46 -2.38 9.89
C VAL A 219 -2.95 -2.18 9.75
N THR A 220 -3.45 -2.26 8.51
CA THR A 220 -4.88 -2.16 8.22
C THR A 220 -5.44 -3.53 7.86
N ARG A 221 -6.64 -3.83 8.33
CA ARG A 221 -7.36 -5.05 8.02
C ARG A 221 -8.79 -4.71 7.58
N GLU A 222 -9.21 -5.33 6.50
CA GLU A 222 -10.58 -5.30 6.03
C GLU A 222 -11.40 -6.40 6.68
N ILE A 223 -12.64 -6.07 7.04
CA ILE A 223 -13.61 -6.98 7.65
C ILE A 223 -14.89 -6.85 6.83
N LYS A 224 -15.43 -7.97 6.47
CA LYS A 224 -16.76 -8.06 5.84
C LYS A 224 -17.83 -8.13 6.92
N VAL A 225 -18.84 -7.29 6.80
CA VAL A 225 -20.01 -7.25 7.67
C VAL A 225 -21.19 -7.80 6.87
N LYS A 226 -21.75 -8.89 7.34
CA LYS A 226 -22.86 -9.63 6.69
C LYS A 226 -24.11 -9.61 7.55
#